data_b0dbc0824d809d95b37d05e78cec8529
#
_entry.id   b0dbc0824d809d95b37d05e78cec8529
#
_cell.length_a   1.000
_cell.length_b   1.000
_cell.length_c   1.000
_cell.angle_alpha   90.00
_cell.angle_beta   90.00
_cell.angle_gamma   90.00
#
_symmetry.space_group_name_H-M   'P 1'
#
loop_
_entity.id
_entity.type
_entity.pdbx_description
1 polymer ?
#
loop_
_entity_poly.entity_id
_entity_poly.type
_entity_poly.pdbx_seq_one_letter_code
_entity_poly.pdbx_strand_id
1 'polypeptide(L)'
;EIENNIINKEKEEIYNLKKLQNEKEKDLNINLDQEEKALIQKQKKELDDLIANFDVKIRPTMSSVFLQLKTREYFLSKQERFIEAQETKEKAQKQFMEDNKYIENKKKNILWKKIEKLNEKHRLEFINFNKDKNKKIYLLRNEENEKQNEIRDKYKNYKENEVIKSTINNIMKK
;
A
#
# COMPACT_ATOMS: atom_id res chain seq x y z
N GLU A 1 -5.99 51.35 26.14
CA GLU A 1 -5.28 50.30 26.94
C GLU A 1 -6.04 48.97 26.96
N ILE A 2 -7.36 48.96 27.24
CA ILE A 2 -8.21 47.77 27.32
C ILE A 2 -8.26 47.03 25.97
N GLU A 3 -8.43 47.76 24.86
CA GLU A 3 -8.50 47.17 23.51
C GLU A 3 -7.18 46.49 23.11
N ASN A 4 -6.04 47.07 23.42
CA ASN A 4 -4.72 46.50 23.18
C ASN A 4 -4.50 45.19 24.00
N ASN A 5 -5.02 45.16 25.24
CA ASN A 5 -4.96 43.98 26.08
C ASN A 5 -5.81 42.81 25.51
N ILE A 6 -6.99 43.11 24.95
CA ILE A 6 -7.86 42.14 24.32
C ILE A 6 -7.17 41.55 23.07
N ILE A 7 -6.61 42.42 22.22
CA ILE A 7 -5.86 41.99 21.00
C ILE A 7 -4.64 41.13 21.36
N ASN A 8 -3.90 41.46 22.39
CA ASN A 8 -2.73 40.71 22.82
C ASN A 8 -3.13 39.33 23.35
N LYS A 9 -4.20 39.19 24.12
CA LYS A 9 -4.72 37.92 24.59
C LYS A 9 -5.23 37.05 23.44
N GLU A 10 -5.94 37.64 22.48
CA GLU A 10 -6.36 36.92 21.26
C GLU A 10 -5.16 36.32 20.53
N LYS A 11 -4.11 37.11 20.30
CA LYS A 11 -2.89 36.67 19.64
C LYS A 11 -2.17 35.57 20.40
N GLU A 12 -2.12 35.66 21.71
CA GLU A 12 -1.51 34.67 22.60
C GLU A 12 -2.27 33.31 22.54
N GLU A 13 -3.62 33.36 22.64
CA GLU A 13 -4.43 32.13 22.52
C GLU A 13 -4.27 31.48 21.15
N ILE A 14 -4.28 32.26 20.07
CA ILE A 14 -4.06 31.73 18.70
C ILE A 14 -2.64 31.16 18.57
N TYR A 15 -1.63 31.82 19.14
CA TYR A 15 -0.25 31.29 19.10
C TYR A 15 -0.12 29.96 19.84
N ASN A 16 -0.70 29.86 21.04
CA ASN A 16 -0.70 28.64 21.83
C ASN A 16 -1.47 27.51 21.14
N LEU A 17 -2.62 27.82 20.51
CA LEU A 17 -3.36 26.87 19.70
C LEU A 17 -2.50 26.33 18.54
N LYS A 18 -1.86 27.21 17.78
CA LYS A 18 -0.98 26.81 16.66
C LYS A 18 0.18 25.95 17.11
N LYS A 19 0.78 26.24 18.25
CA LYS A 19 1.86 25.41 18.81
C LYS A 19 1.37 24.00 19.10
N LEU A 20 0.23 23.88 19.78
CA LEU A 20 -0.38 22.59 20.10
C LEU A 20 -0.76 21.80 18.82
N GLN A 21 -1.28 22.50 17.81
CA GLN A 21 -1.65 21.87 16.54
C GLN A 21 -0.43 21.37 15.78
N ASN A 22 0.67 22.12 15.76
CA ASN A 22 1.92 21.68 15.15
C ASN A 22 2.49 20.42 15.82
N GLU A 23 2.33 20.29 17.14
CA GLU A 23 2.71 19.09 17.87
C GLU A 23 1.83 17.91 17.46
N LYS A 24 0.50 18.09 17.41
CA LYS A 24 -0.44 17.04 16.93
C LYS A 24 -0.20 16.63 15.48
N GLU A 25 0.11 17.59 14.59
CA GLU A 25 0.41 17.27 13.18
C GLU A 25 1.71 16.46 13.07
N LYS A 26 2.73 16.77 13.87
CA LYS A 26 3.97 15.97 13.93
C LYS A 26 3.70 14.55 14.41
N ASP A 27 2.94 14.40 15.50
CA ASP A 27 2.60 13.09 16.05
C ASP A 27 1.77 12.26 15.06
N LEU A 28 0.81 12.89 14.39
CA LEU A 28 0.03 12.24 13.34
C LEU A 28 0.93 11.76 12.19
N ASN A 29 1.86 12.59 11.73
CA ASN A 29 2.76 12.23 10.64
C ASN A 29 3.69 11.08 11.04
N ILE A 30 4.23 11.07 12.26
CA ILE A 30 5.04 9.97 12.77
C ILE A 30 4.24 8.66 12.79
N ASN A 31 3.00 8.70 13.27
CA ASN A 31 2.14 7.53 13.31
C ASN A 31 1.80 7.01 11.89
N LEU A 32 1.48 7.92 10.96
CA LEU A 32 1.20 7.57 9.57
C LEU A 32 2.42 6.96 8.86
N ASP A 33 3.62 7.46 9.14
CA ASP A 33 4.86 6.89 8.59
C ASP A 33 5.14 5.47 9.15
N GLN A 34 4.79 5.24 10.41
CA GLN A 34 4.89 3.90 11.01
C GLN A 34 3.86 2.93 10.42
N GLU A 35 2.61 3.37 10.24
CA GLU A 35 1.55 2.59 9.58
C GLU A 35 1.95 2.25 8.13
N GLU A 36 2.52 3.19 7.38
CA GLU A 36 3.00 3.00 6.00
C GLU A 36 4.13 1.97 5.93
N LYS A 37 5.13 2.08 6.81
CA LYS A 37 6.24 1.11 6.91
C LYS A 37 5.74 -0.28 7.25
N ALA A 38 4.79 -0.39 8.19
CA ALA A 38 4.20 -1.67 8.56
C ALA A 38 3.42 -2.30 7.39
N LEU A 39 2.69 -1.50 6.62
CA LEU A 39 1.98 -1.97 5.41
C LEU A 39 2.96 -2.51 4.37
N ILE A 40 4.04 -1.78 4.09
CA ILE A 40 5.08 -2.19 3.12
C ILE A 40 5.76 -3.49 3.58
N GLN A 41 6.09 -3.62 4.86
CA GLN A 41 6.70 -4.84 5.41
C GLN A 41 5.75 -6.04 5.31
N LYS A 42 4.47 -5.85 5.62
CA LYS A 42 3.43 -6.87 5.46
C LYS A 42 3.34 -7.33 4.01
N GLN A 43 3.28 -6.42 3.05
CA GLN A 43 3.16 -6.71 1.63
C GLN A 43 4.39 -7.47 1.11
N LYS A 44 5.59 -7.06 1.55
CA LYS A 44 6.84 -7.76 1.22
C LYS A 44 6.80 -9.19 1.74
N LYS A 45 6.42 -9.39 2.99
CA LYS A 45 6.31 -10.73 3.60
C LYS A 45 5.30 -11.61 2.86
N GLU A 46 4.12 -11.07 2.51
CA GLU A 46 3.11 -11.82 1.74
C GLU A 46 3.66 -12.28 0.37
N LEU A 47 4.48 -11.46 -0.28
CA LEU A 47 5.12 -11.82 -1.55
C LEU A 47 6.21 -12.88 -1.36
N ASP A 48 7.07 -12.72 -0.36
CA ASP A 48 8.12 -13.68 -0.04
C ASP A 48 7.51 -15.04 0.35
N ASP A 49 6.45 -15.05 1.15
CA ASP A 49 5.72 -16.26 1.55
C ASP A 49 5.05 -16.94 0.33
N LEU A 50 4.48 -16.16 -0.59
CA LEU A 50 3.91 -16.69 -1.82
C LEU A 50 4.96 -17.40 -2.68
N ILE A 51 6.13 -16.80 -2.82
CA ILE A 51 7.24 -17.38 -3.63
C ILE A 51 7.81 -18.62 -2.93
N ALA A 52 8.08 -18.53 -1.62
CA ALA A 52 8.68 -19.62 -0.85
C ALA A 52 7.78 -20.87 -0.76
N ASN A 53 6.46 -20.66 -0.63
CA ASN A 53 5.49 -21.75 -0.47
C ASN A 53 4.82 -22.14 -1.80
N PHE A 54 5.34 -21.64 -2.93
CA PHE A 54 4.78 -21.98 -4.24
C PHE A 54 5.14 -23.41 -4.62
N ASP A 55 4.23 -24.33 -4.37
CA ASP A 55 4.31 -25.72 -4.84
C ASP A 55 3.10 -26.04 -5.72
N VAL A 56 3.32 -26.10 -7.03
CA VAL A 56 2.30 -26.58 -7.98
C VAL A 56 2.73 -27.93 -8.51
N LYS A 57 2.03 -28.96 -8.07
CA LYS A 57 2.19 -30.31 -8.61
C LYS A 57 1.53 -30.40 -9.99
N ILE A 58 2.31 -30.11 -11.03
CA ILE A 58 1.91 -30.43 -12.41
C ILE A 58 2.33 -31.88 -12.66
N ARG A 59 1.38 -32.74 -12.95
CA ARG A 59 1.70 -34.10 -13.35
C ARG A 59 2.54 -34.02 -14.62
N PRO A 60 3.74 -34.61 -14.64
CA PRO A 60 4.55 -34.69 -15.85
C PRO A 60 3.80 -35.56 -16.86
N THR A 61 3.17 -34.92 -17.83
CA THR A 61 2.59 -35.61 -18.97
C THR A 61 3.65 -35.64 -20.05
N MET A 62 4.22 -36.82 -20.29
CA MET A 62 5.11 -37.03 -21.43
C MET A 62 4.32 -36.84 -22.72
N SER A 63 4.92 -36.15 -23.68
CA SER A 63 4.28 -35.95 -24.99
C SER A 63 4.06 -37.30 -25.72
N SER A 64 3.05 -37.33 -26.56
CA SER A 64 2.83 -38.50 -27.43
C SER A 64 4.05 -38.81 -28.31
N VAL A 65 4.79 -37.76 -28.71
CA VAL A 65 6.04 -37.87 -29.47
C VAL A 65 7.10 -38.64 -28.68
N PHE A 66 7.32 -38.30 -27.40
CA PHE A 66 8.25 -39.02 -26.54
C PHE A 66 7.86 -40.48 -26.40
N LEU A 67 6.59 -40.78 -26.16
CA LEU A 67 6.11 -42.16 -26.01
C LEU A 67 6.27 -42.96 -27.31
N GLN A 68 5.99 -42.36 -28.46
CA GLN A 68 6.22 -42.99 -29.77
C GLN A 68 7.70 -43.28 -30.03
N LEU A 69 8.60 -42.34 -29.69
CA LEU A 69 10.04 -42.53 -29.83
C LEU A 69 10.55 -43.66 -28.92
N LYS A 70 10.06 -43.73 -27.67
CA LYS A 70 10.42 -44.85 -26.77
C LYS A 70 9.93 -46.20 -27.26
N THR A 71 8.71 -46.23 -27.79
CA THR A 71 8.17 -47.45 -28.39
C THR A 71 8.99 -47.89 -29.63
N ARG A 72 9.37 -46.96 -30.49
CA ARG A 72 10.19 -47.23 -31.68
C ARG A 72 11.60 -47.69 -31.29
N GLU A 73 12.24 -47.04 -30.29
CA GLU A 73 13.54 -47.48 -29.75
C GLU A 73 13.50 -48.95 -29.32
N TYR A 74 12.45 -49.33 -28.57
CA TYR A 74 12.25 -50.72 -28.11
C TYR A 74 12.13 -51.71 -29.25
N PHE A 75 11.33 -51.43 -30.29
CA PHE A 75 11.18 -52.32 -31.43
C PHE A 75 12.45 -52.44 -32.29
N LEU A 76 13.17 -51.32 -32.50
CA LEU A 76 14.45 -51.34 -33.23
C LEU A 76 15.51 -52.15 -32.49
N SER A 77 15.59 -52.06 -31.17
CA SER A 77 16.50 -52.90 -30.37
C SER A 77 16.15 -54.33 -30.44
N LYS A 78 14.88 -54.73 -30.49
CA LYS A 78 14.44 -56.12 -30.68
C LYS A 78 14.77 -56.71 -32.09
N GLN A 79 14.85 -55.80 -33.07
CA GLN A 79 15.23 -56.16 -34.44
C GLN A 79 16.74 -56.12 -34.67
N GLU A 80 17.54 -55.95 -33.58
CA GLU A 80 19.01 -55.87 -33.62
C GLU A 80 19.54 -54.69 -34.45
N ARG A 81 18.69 -53.68 -34.74
CA ARG A 81 19.03 -52.42 -35.41
C ARG A 81 19.58 -51.38 -34.43
N PHE A 82 20.74 -51.70 -33.84
CA PHE A 82 21.25 -50.92 -32.68
C PHE A 82 21.63 -49.48 -32.99
N ILE A 83 22.12 -49.15 -34.18
CA ILE A 83 22.48 -47.81 -34.60
C ILE A 83 21.21 -46.93 -34.64
N GLU A 84 20.15 -47.40 -35.29
CA GLU A 84 18.90 -46.67 -35.40
C GLU A 84 18.17 -46.58 -34.06
N ALA A 85 18.30 -47.62 -33.22
CA ALA A 85 17.78 -47.57 -31.84
C ALA A 85 18.50 -46.49 -31.03
N GLN A 86 19.82 -46.34 -31.16
CA GLN A 86 20.60 -45.30 -30.48
C GLN A 86 20.20 -43.88 -30.95
N GLU A 87 20.06 -43.66 -32.25
CA GLU A 87 19.59 -42.39 -32.79
C GLU A 87 18.18 -42.03 -32.28
N THR A 88 17.28 -43.01 -32.20
CA THR A 88 15.93 -42.85 -31.72
C THR A 88 15.91 -42.52 -30.22
N LYS A 89 16.79 -43.14 -29.43
CA LYS A 89 17.02 -42.86 -28.02
C LYS A 89 17.46 -41.41 -27.81
N GLU A 90 18.40 -40.92 -28.61
CA GLU A 90 18.86 -39.53 -28.53
C GLU A 90 17.75 -38.52 -28.84
N LYS A 91 16.91 -38.82 -29.85
CA LYS A 91 15.70 -38.01 -30.14
C LYS A 91 14.71 -38.04 -29.00
N ALA A 92 14.50 -39.19 -28.36
CA ALA A 92 13.63 -39.30 -27.19
C ALA A 92 14.16 -38.49 -26.00
N GLN A 93 15.48 -38.51 -25.78
CA GLN A 93 16.10 -37.68 -24.72
C GLN A 93 15.92 -36.16 -24.96
N LYS A 94 16.09 -35.69 -26.19
CA LYS A 94 15.84 -34.32 -26.57
C LYS A 94 14.38 -33.91 -26.29
N GLN A 95 13.44 -34.76 -26.75
CA GLN A 95 12.02 -34.54 -26.53
C GLN A 95 11.67 -34.51 -25.03
N PHE A 96 12.26 -35.36 -24.21
CA PHE A 96 12.09 -35.35 -22.76
C PHE A 96 12.54 -34.02 -22.11
N MET A 97 13.67 -33.49 -22.57
CA MET A 97 14.14 -32.17 -22.10
C MET A 97 13.19 -31.03 -22.49
N GLU A 98 12.64 -31.08 -23.70
CA GLU A 98 11.65 -30.11 -24.18
C GLU A 98 10.34 -30.20 -23.38
N ASP A 99 9.85 -31.41 -23.14
CA ASP A 99 8.64 -31.62 -22.31
C ASP A 99 8.83 -31.10 -20.89
N ASN A 100 9.98 -31.34 -20.26
CA ASN A 100 10.31 -30.82 -18.95
C ASN A 100 10.38 -29.29 -18.94
N LYS A 101 11.04 -28.69 -19.93
CA LYS A 101 11.11 -27.25 -20.09
C LYS A 101 9.71 -26.59 -20.23
N TYR A 102 8.83 -27.25 -20.97
CA TYR A 102 7.44 -26.84 -21.12
C TYR A 102 6.70 -26.84 -19.76
N ILE A 103 6.87 -27.91 -18.96
CA ILE A 103 6.27 -28.03 -17.63
C ILE A 103 6.78 -26.93 -16.69
N GLU A 104 8.11 -26.69 -16.72
CA GLU A 104 8.70 -25.60 -15.91
C GLU A 104 8.17 -24.22 -16.29
N ASN A 105 8.06 -23.94 -17.58
CA ASN A 105 7.49 -22.69 -18.06
C ASN A 105 6.03 -22.54 -17.66
N LYS A 106 5.26 -23.62 -17.68
CA LYS A 106 3.88 -23.63 -17.20
C LYS A 106 3.78 -23.31 -15.70
N LYS A 107 4.68 -23.88 -14.87
CA LYS A 107 4.77 -23.54 -13.44
C LYS A 107 5.09 -22.07 -13.24
N LYS A 108 6.09 -21.54 -13.95
CA LYS A 108 6.46 -20.13 -13.89
C LYS A 108 5.30 -19.20 -14.26
N ASN A 109 4.54 -19.53 -15.29
CA ASN A 109 3.38 -18.75 -15.71
C ASN A 109 2.25 -18.74 -14.66
N ILE A 110 2.04 -19.86 -13.96
CA ILE A 110 1.05 -19.92 -12.87
C ILE A 110 1.50 -19.08 -11.70
N LEU A 111 2.79 -19.16 -11.32
CA LEU A 111 3.37 -18.30 -10.26
C LEU A 111 3.23 -16.82 -10.62
N TRP A 112 3.59 -16.46 -11.85
CA TRP A 112 3.51 -15.08 -12.32
C TRP A 112 2.09 -14.52 -12.21
N LYS A 113 1.08 -15.27 -12.64
CA LYS A 113 -0.33 -14.85 -12.49
C LYS A 113 -0.77 -14.67 -11.03
N LYS A 114 -0.22 -15.49 -10.10
CA LYS A 114 -0.49 -15.31 -8.67
C LYS A 114 0.18 -14.06 -8.11
N ILE A 115 1.43 -13.80 -8.51
CA ILE A 115 2.15 -12.58 -8.13
C ILE A 115 1.43 -11.34 -8.65
N GLU A 116 0.97 -11.35 -9.89
CA GLU A 116 0.23 -10.25 -10.50
C GLU A 116 -1.07 -9.93 -9.73
N LYS A 117 -1.84 -10.95 -9.35
CA LYS A 117 -3.04 -10.79 -8.51
C LYS A 117 -2.70 -10.24 -7.12
N LEU A 118 -1.61 -10.69 -6.52
CA LEU A 118 -1.17 -10.19 -5.20
C LEU A 118 -0.72 -8.74 -5.29
N ASN A 119 0.03 -8.38 -6.32
CA ASN A 119 0.46 -7.00 -6.56
C ASN A 119 -0.73 -6.06 -6.76
N GLU A 120 -1.77 -6.49 -7.49
CA GLU A 120 -2.99 -5.69 -7.65
C GLU A 120 -3.73 -5.50 -6.31
N LYS A 121 -3.81 -6.54 -5.48
CA LYS A 121 -4.33 -6.42 -4.10
C LYS A 121 -3.53 -5.40 -3.30
N HIS A 122 -2.19 -5.49 -3.32
CA HIS A 122 -1.30 -4.57 -2.62
C HIS A 122 -1.45 -3.12 -3.11
N ARG A 123 -1.61 -2.93 -4.42
CA ARG A 123 -1.88 -1.61 -5.02
C ARG A 123 -3.17 -0.99 -4.47
N LEU A 124 -4.24 -1.77 -4.38
CA LEU A 124 -5.52 -1.31 -3.83
C LEU A 124 -5.43 -0.99 -2.33
N GLU A 125 -4.73 -1.82 -1.55
CA GLU A 125 -4.46 -1.56 -0.13
C GLU A 125 -3.72 -0.23 0.06
N PHE A 126 -2.70 0.04 -0.75
CA PHE A 126 -1.93 1.28 -0.68
C PHE A 126 -2.75 2.52 -1.10
N ILE A 127 -3.61 2.40 -2.11
CA ILE A 127 -4.54 3.47 -2.50
C ILE A 127 -5.50 3.79 -1.35
N ASN A 128 -6.05 2.77 -0.68
CA ASN A 128 -6.96 2.96 0.44
C ASN A 128 -6.23 3.60 1.63
N PHE A 129 -5.02 3.13 1.95
CA PHE A 129 -4.18 3.75 2.97
C PHE A 129 -3.95 5.26 2.70
N ASN A 130 -3.62 5.63 1.47
CA ASN A 130 -3.41 7.04 1.11
C ASN A 130 -4.70 7.88 1.21
N LYS A 131 -5.86 7.31 0.89
CA LYS A 131 -7.16 7.97 1.09
C LYS A 131 -7.41 8.23 2.57
N ASP A 132 -7.18 7.25 3.42
CA ASP A 132 -7.37 7.37 4.86
C ASP A 132 -6.36 8.34 5.49
N LYS A 133 -5.10 8.31 5.05
CA LYS A 133 -4.05 9.27 5.41
C LYS A 133 -4.50 10.71 5.13
N ASN A 134 -4.95 10.98 3.90
CA ASN A 134 -5.43 12.30 3.50
C ASN A 134 -6.67 12.73 4.29
N LYS A 135 -7.59 11.82 4.59
CA LYS A 135 -8.76 12.09 5.41
C LYS A 135 -8.38 12.47 6.84
N LYS A 136 -7.45 11.73 7.48
CA LYS A 136 -6.95 12.04 8.83
C LYS A 136 -6.33 13.45 8.89
N ILE A 137 -5.49 13.80 7.92
CA ILE A 137 -4.85 15.12 7.82
C ILE A 137 -5.90 16.23 7.61
N TYR A 138 -6.87 16.01 6.72
CA TYR A 138 -7.95 16.96 6.45
C TYR A 138 -8.79 17.23 7.70
N LEU A 139 -9.17 16.20 8.45
CA LEU A 139 -9.94 16.33 9.69
C LEU A 139 -9.17 17.13 10.75
N LEU A 140 -7.87 16.87 10.92
CA LEU A 140 -7.03 17.60 11.85
C LEU A 140 -6.98 19.11 11.51
N ARG A 141 -6.82 19.45 10.22
CA ARG A 141 -6.79 20.83 9.76
C ARG A 141 -8.14 21.53 9.91
N ASN A 142 -9.24 20.83 9.67
CA ASN A 142 -10.58 21.39 9.91
C ASN A 142 -10.81 21.69 11.40
N GLU A 143 -10.45 20.76 12.29
CA GLU A 143 -10.52 20.99 13.75
C GLU A 143 -9.71 22.23 14.17
N GLU A 144 -8.54 22.42 13.56
CA GLU A 144 -7.73 23.62 13.80
C GLU A 144 -8.46 24.89 13.38
N ASN A 145 -9.00 24.93 12.17
CA ASN A 145 -9.72 26.08 11.64
C ASN A 145 -10.95 26.42 12.47
N GLU A 146 -11.71 25.41 12.89
CA GLU A 146 -12.88 25.60 13.77
C GLU A 146 -12.47 26.25 15.09
N LYS A 147 -11.44 25.74 15.76
CA LYS A 147 -10.94 26.31 17.02
C LYS A 147 -10.38 27.72 16.85
N GLN A 148 -9.71 28.03 15.76
CA GLN A 148 -9.25 29.37 15.46
C GLN A 148 -10.43 30.34 15.29
N ASN A 149 -11.50 29.92 14.63
CA ASN A 149 -12.70 30.71 14.44
C ASN A 149 -13.43 30.93 15.77
N GLU A 150 -13.56 29.92 16.61
CA GLU A 150 -14.14 30.02 17.95
C GLU A 150 -13.39 31.08 18.79
N ILE A 151 -12.04 31.06 18.76
CA ILE A 151 -11.25 32.09 19.47
C ILE A 151 -11.52 33.49 18.91
N ARG A 152 -11.53 33.65 17.58
CA ARG A 152 -11.81 34.94 16.95
C ARG A 152 -13.19 35.47 17.30
N ASP A 153 -14.22 34.62 17.24
CA ASP A 153 -15.60 35.01 17.59
C ASP A 153 -15.72 35.39 19.08
N LYS A 154 -15.07 34.64 19.97
CA LYS A 154 -14.98 34.96 21.40
C LYS A 154 -14.43 36.38 21.62
N TYR A 155 -13.30 36.68 20.98
CA TYR A 155 -12.67 38.00 21.15
C TYR A 155 -13.41 39.16 20.43
N LYS A 156 -14.07 38.86 19.32
CA LYS A 156 -14.97 39.80 18.66
C LYS A 156 -16.12 40.22 19.61
N ASN A 157 -16.77 39.25 20.23
CA ASN A 157 -17.83 39.50 21.20
C ASN A 157 -17.33 40.29 22.41
N TYR A 158 -16.12 40.04 22.90
CA TYR A 158 -15.52 40.86 23.97
C TYR A 158 -15.30 42.31 23.55
N LYS A 159 -14.78 42.57 22.36
CA LYS A 159 -14.60 43.96 21.85
C LYS A 159 -15.92 44.67 21.72
N GLU A 160 -16.95 44.06 21.18
CA GLU A 160 -18.29 44.64 21.03
C GLU A 160 -18.90 44.99 22.41
N ASN A 161 -18.81 44.12 23.39
CA ASN A 161 -19.29 44.33 24.74
C ASN A 161 -18.56 45.49 25.45
N GLU A 162 -17.26 45.65 25.29
CA GLU A 162 -16.50 46.77 25.88
C GLU A 162 -16.82 48.10 25.21
N VAL A 163 -17.08 48.13 23.91
CA VAL A 163 -17.59 49.31 23.19
C VAL A 163 -18.96 49.73 23.74
N ILE A 164 -19.88 48.79 23.92
CA ILE A 164 -21.21 49.06 24.48
C ILE A 164 -21.09 49.65 25.90
N LYS A 165 -20.29 49.02 26.78
CA LYS A 165 -20.07 49.51 28.15
C LYS A 165 -19.50 50.92 28.18
N SER A 166 -18.51 51.21 27.31
CA SER A 166 -17.90 52.54 27.24
C SER A 166 -18.90 53.60 26.78
N THR A 167 -19.78 53.26 25.83
CA THR A 167 -20.84 54.13 25.32
C THR A 167 -21.87 54.43 26.40
N ILE A 168 -22.33 53.40 27.13
CA ILE A 168 -23.28 53.60 28.25
C ILE A 168 -22.69 54.51 29.34
N ASN A 169 -21.42 54.20 29.71
CA ASN A 169 -20.74 55.04 30.74
C ASN A 169 -20.60 56.53 30.33
N ASN A 170 -20.39 56.76 29.02
CA ASN A 170 -20.33 58.14 28.51
C ASN A 170 -21.69 58.84 28.46
N ILE A 171 -22.78 58.13 28.26
CA ILE A 171 -24.15 58.68 28.33
C ILE A 171 -24.54 59.00 29.76
N MET A 172 -24.19 58.17 30.74
CA MET A 172 -24.54 58.36 32.15
C MET A 172 -23.73 59.44 32.84
N LYS A 173 -22.64 59.93 32.25
CA LYS A 173 -21.82 61.04 32.77
C LYS A 173 -22.23 62.41 32.24
N LYS A 174 -23.16 62.48 31.32
CA LYS A 174 -23.80 63.75 30.83
C LYS A 174 -25.10 64.03 31.54
#